data_c90f52bb1ee6ac19e2de0bd0ca091b41
#
_entry.id   c90f52bb1ee6ac19e2de0bd0ca091b41
#
_cell.length_a   1.000
_cell.length_b   1.000
_cell.length_c   1.000
_cell.angle_alpha   90.00
_cell.angle_beta   90.00
_cell.angle_gamma   90.00
#
_symmetry.space_group_name_H-M   'P 1'
#
loop_
_entity.id
_entity.type
_entity.pdbx_description
1 polymer ?
#
loop_
_entity_poly.entity_id
_entity_poly.type
_entity_poly.pdbx_seq_one_letter_code
_entity_poly.pdbx_strand_id
1 'polypeptide(L)'
;MQFSTKFFASVCLAACVVIAQQAAAQNSPASASKPQAPPPPSDAQTRITIEVTGGEKGIPVENASVYVKFIEEHAIRKDKKLEMNVKTSRDGIAHVPNAPMGRILVQVVAEGWKTYGRWLDLTDPKQTIKVHLERPPKWY
;
A
#
# COMPACT_ATOMS: atom_id res chain seq x y z
N MET A 1 68.84 -23.16 -11.11
CA MET A 1 68.77 -23.97 -12.35
C MET A 1 67.71 -23.32 -13.22
N GLN A 2 68.10 -22.39 -14.11
CA GLN A 2 68.53 -22.50 -15.50
C GLN A 2 67.58 -23.43 -16.25
N PHE A 3 66.91 -22.98 -17.27
CA PHE A 3 67.20 -22.72 -18.66
C PHE A 3 65.92 -22.24 -19.33
N SER A 4 65.90 -21.18 -19.97
CA SER A 4 66.50 -20.84 -21.26
C SER A 4 65.48 -20.87 -22.43
N THR A 5 65.17 -19.73 -22.91
CA THR A 5 65.26 -19.21 -24.26
C THR A 5 64.79 -20.09 -25.46
N LYS A 6 63.93 -19.51 -26.32
CA LYS A 6 64.20 -19.13 -27.72
C LYS A 6 62.90 -18.86 -28.42
N PHE A 7 62.67 -17.59 -28.83
CA PHE A 7 62.89 -17.09 -30.21
C PHE A 7 62.26 -17.97 -31.28
N PHE A 8 61.21 -17.48 -31.87
CA PHE A 8 61.11 -17.41 -33.35
C PHE A 8 60.23 -16.29 -33.80
N ALA A 9 60.88 -15.34 -34.43
CA ALA A 9 60.26 -14.33 -35.26
C ALA A 9 59.82 -14.94 -36.57
N SER A 10 58.64 -14.66 -37.04
CA SER A 10 58.35 -14.76 -38.46
C SER A 10 57.37 -13.66 -38.90
N VAL A 11 57.90 -12.87 -39.71
CA VAL A 11 57.30 -11.77 -40.50
C VAL A 11 56.53 -12.38 -41.66
N CYS A 12 55.37 -11.91 -41.99
CA CYS A 12 54.72 -11.86 -43.29
C CYS A 12 53.45 -11.03 -43.16
N LEU A 13 53.46 -9.83 -43.57
CA LEU A 13 53.21 -9.25 -44.89
C LEU A 13 51.69 -9.14 -45.23
N ALA A 14 51.23 -7.94 -45.13
CA ALA A 14 50.24 -7.24 -45.96
C ALA A 14 49.07 -8.04 -46.58
N ALA A 15 47.88 -7.68 -46.15
CA ALA A 15 46.75 -7.53 -47.06
C ALA A 15 45.79 -6.47 -46.48
N CYS A 16 45.79 -5.32 -47.10
CA CYS A 16 44.77 -4.31 -46.94
C CYS A 16 43.43 -4.88 -47.40
N VAL A 17 42.53 -5.12 -46.44
CA VAL A 17 41.11 -5.23 -46.76
C VAL A 17 40.42 -4.05 -46.07
N VAL A 18 40.08 -3.11 -46.87
CA VAL A 18 39.16 -2.03 -46.50
C VAL A 18 37.80 -2.66 -46.29
N ILE A 19 37.51 -2.99 -45.07
CA ILE A 19 36.12 -3.34 -44.68
C ILE A 19 35.44 -2.03 -44.32
N ALA A 20 34.59 -1.60 -45.20
CA ALA A 20 33.62 -0.56 -44.94
C ALA A 20 32.90 -0.88 -43.65
N GLN A 21 33.10 -0.05 -42.64
CA GLN A 21 32.29 -0.08 -41.43
C GLN A 21 30.87 0.35 -41.81
N GLN A 22 30.02 -0.61 -42.08
CA GLN A 22 28.60 -0.38 -42.04
C GLN A 22 28.26 -0.14 -40.58
N ALA A 23 28.02 1.13 -40.25
CA ALA A 23 27.31 1.53 -39.06
C ALA A 23 25.90 0.91 -39.15
N ALA A 24 25.75 -0.30 -38.70
CA ALA A 24 24.46 -0.85 -38.39
C ALA A 24 23.93 -0.03 -37.22
N ALA A 25 23.15 0.98 -37.53
CA ALA A 25 22.24 1.59 -36.58
C ALA A 25 21.37 0.43 -36.06
N GLN A 26 21.73 -0.05 -34.90
CA GLN A 26 20.85 -0.94 -34.12
C GLN A 26 19.69 -0.07 -33.68
N ASN A 27 18.70 0.08 -34.54
CA ASN A 27 17.36 0.36 -34.14
C ASN A 27 16.94 -0.86 -33.28
N SER A 28 17.26 -0.83 -32.02
CA SER A 28 16.53 -1.61 -31.04
C SER A 28 15.06 -1.25 -31.24
N PRO A 29 14.20 -2.19 -31.63
CA PRO A 29 12.79 -1.93 -31.53
C PRO A 29 12.54 -1.61 -30.07
N ALA A 30 12.20 -0.35 -29.78
CA ALA A 30 11.58 -0.02 -28.54
C ALA A 30 10.55 -1.10 -28.31
N SER A 31 10.78 -1.93 -27.31
CA SER A 31 9.74 -2.80 -26.77
C SER A 31 8.60 -1.86 -26.45
N ALA A 32 7.68 -1.77 -27.39
CA ALA A 32 6.40 -1.18 -27.13
C ALA A 32 5.87 -1.96 -25.94
N SER A 33 6.05 -1.40 -24.76
CA SER A 33 5.38 -1.86 -23.57
C SER A 33 3.91 -1.87 -23.96
N LYS A 34 3.44 -3.05 -24.29
CA LYS A 34 2.02 -3.32 -24.52
C LYS A 34 1.33 -2.61 -23.36
N PRO A 35 0.39 -1.68 -23.61
CA PRO A 35 -0.30 -1.00 -22.53
C PRO A 35 -0.79 -2.12 -21.62
N GLN A 36 -0.18 -2.22 -20.45
CA GLN A 36 -0.59 -3.20 -19.45
C GLN A 36 -1.99 -2.76 -19.08
N ALA A 37 -2.97 -3.53 -19.49
CA ALA A 37 -4.34 -3.29 -19.09
C ALA A 37 -4.32 -3.05 -17.58
N PRO A 38 -5.00 -2.00 -17.06
CA PRO A 38 -5.05 -1.78 -15.64
C PRO A 38 -5.43 -3.12 -15.00
N PRO A 39 -4.73 -3.52 -13.92
CA PRO A 39 -5.04 -4.78 -13.27
C PRO A 39 -6.54 -4.79 -13.02
N PRO A 40 -7.24 -5.90 -13.27
CA PRO A 40 -8.67 -5.96 -13.01
C PRO A 40 -8.88 -5.48 -11.58
N PRO A 41 -9.89 -4.64 -11.32
CA PRO A 41 -10.16 -4.19 -9.97
C PRO A 41 -10.25 -5.46 -9.14
N SER A 42 -9.34 -5.56 -8.18
CA SER A 42 -9.35 -6.70 -7.26
C SER A 42 -10.63 -6.55 -6.46
N ASP A 43 -11.69 -7.20 -6.89
CA ASP A 43 -13.00 -7.22 -6.20
C ASP A 43 -12.89 -7.83 -4.79
N ALA A 44 -11.69 -8.30 -4.44
CA ALA A 44 -11.31 -8.82 -3.13
C ALA A 44 -10.75 -7.76 -2.18
N GLN A 45 -10.63 -6.48 -2.58
CA GLN A 45 -10.18 -5.44 -1.67
C GLN A 45 -11.33 -5.09 -0.73
N THR A 46 -11.17 -5.49 0.53
CA THR A 46 -12.02 -5.05 1.62
C THR A 46 -12.01 -3.52 1.70
N ARG A 47 -13.17 -2.92 1.63
CA ARG A 47 -13.36 -1.49 1.83
C ARG A 47 -14.45 -1.28 2.85
N ILE A 48 -14.09 -1.09 4.09
CA ILE A 48 -15.06 -0.77 5.13
C ILE A 48 -15.35 0.73 5.14
N THR A 49 -16.61 1.04 5.41
CA THR A 49 -17.09 2.41 5.57
C THR A 49 -17.40 2.63 7.04
N ILE A 50 -16.88 3.71 7.63
CA ILE A 50 -17.15 4.08 9.01
C ILE A 50 -17.91 5.39 9.01
N GLU A 51 -19.14 5.36 9.49
CA GLU A 51 -20.01 6.53 9.65
C GLU A 51 -19.90 7.01 11.10
N VAL A 52 -19.45 8.25 11.28
CA VAL A 52 -19.27 8.87 12.60
C VAL A 52 -20.30 9.95 12.79
N THR A 53 -21.18 9.74 13.74
CA THR A 53 -22.20 10.72 14.15
C THR A 53 -22.00 11.09 15.61
N GLY A 54 -22.52 12.23 16.02
CA GLY A 54 -22.37 12.67 17.41
C GLY A 54 -23.54 13.45 17.94
N GLY A 55 -23.71 13.39 19.27
CA GLY A 55 -24.75 14.09 20.00
C GLY A 55 -26.15 13.53 19.80
N GLU A 56 -27.12 14.00 20.55
CA GLU A 56 -28.49 13.49 20.54
C GLU A 56 -29.17 13.54 19.16
N LYS A 57 -28.76 14.49 18.33
CA LYS A 57 -29.34 14.68 16.99
C LYS A 57 -28.63 13.84 15.92
N GLY A 58 -27.57 13.07 16.26
CA GLY A 58 -26.82 12.24 15.31
C GLY A 58 -26.19 13.06 14.17
N ILE A 59 -25.62 14.24 14.46
CA ILE A 59 -24.97 15.07 13.45
C ILE A 59 -23.68 14.42 12.97
N PRO A 60 -23.34 14.51 11.68
CA PRO A 60 -22.09 13.99 11.18
C PRO A 60 -20.90 14.72 11.82
N VAL A 61 -19.88 13.97 12.19
CA VAL A 61 -18.65 14.52 12.79
C VAL A 61 -17.56 14.55 11.74
N GLU A 62 -17.25 15.73 11.26
CA GLU A 62 -16.17 15.94 10.29
C GLU A 62 -14.80 15.94 10.96
N ASN A 63 -13.76 15.62 10.20
CA ASN A 63 -12.36 15.67 10.61
C ASN A 63 -12.02 14.81 11.85
N ALA A 64 -12.86 13.84 12.20
CA ALA A 64 -12.56 12.88 13.24
C ALA A 64 -11.43 11.95 12.78
N SER A 65 -10.48 11.68 13.66
CA SER A 65 -9.42 10.71 13.42
C SER A 65 -9.92 9.32 13.77
N VAL A 66 -9.97 8.45 12.78
CA VAL A 66 -10.40 7.05 12.90
C VAL A 66 -9.17 6.16 12.84
N TYR A 67 -8.86 5.50 13.94
CA TYR A 67 -7.78 4.53 14.06
C TYR A 67 -8.39 3.14 13.97
N VAL A 68 -7.90 2.35 13.04
CA VAL A 68 -8.31 0.94 12.90
C VAL A 68 -7.10 0.07 13.12
N LYS A 69 -7.15 -0.79 14.16
CA LYS A 69 -6.07 -1.69 14.52
C LYS A 69 -6.50 -3.11 14.24
N PHE A 70 -5.64 -3.84 13.55
CA PHE A 70 -5.83 -5.24 13.20
C PHE A 70 -4.82 -6.08 13.96
N ILE A 71 -5.24 -7.25 14.37
CA ILE A 71 -4.37 -8.26 14.96
C ILE A 71 -4.42 -9.47 14.03
N GLU A 72 -3.35 -9.69 13.28
CA GLU A 72 -3.16 -10.94 12.55
C GLU A 72 -2.55 -11.96 13.51
N GLU A 73 -3.35 -12.93 13.92
CA GLU A 73 -2.87 -14.05 14.72
C GLU A 73 -2.12 -15.04 13.83
N HIS A 74 -0.82 -15.16 14.04
CA HIS A 74 0.01 -16.13 13.35
C HIS A 74 0.36 -17.26 14.33
N ALA A 75 0.01 -18.50 14.00
CA ALA A 75 0.25 -19.67 14.85
C ALA A 75 1.74 -19.94 15.18
N ILE A 76 2.68 -19.35 14.43
CA ILE A 76 4.13 -19.64 14.53
C ILE A 76 5.00 -18.37 14.62
N ARG A 77 4.46 -17.18 14.37
CA ARG A 77 5.18 -15.89 14.39
C ARG A 77 4.51 -14.91 15.34
N LYS A 78 5.28 -13.88 15.75
CA LYS A 78 4.72 -12.76 16.50
C LYS A 78 3.55 -12.16 15.73
N ASP A 79 2.44 -11.90 16.42
CA ASP A 79 1.27 -11.20 15.89
C ASP A 79 1.70 -9.90 15.24
N LYS A 80 1.32 -9.72 14.00
CA LYS A 80 1.56 -8.48 13.28
C LYS A 80 0.42 -7.51 13.59
N LYS A 81 0.74 -6.44 14.27
CA LYS A 81 -0.19 -5.34 14.50
C LYS A 81 -0.11 -4.37 13.32
N LEU A 82 -1.19 -4.22 12.61
CA LEU A 82 -1.34 -3.22 11.57
C LEU A 82 -2.29 -2.14 12.08
N GLU A 83 -1.89 -0.89 11.94
CA GLU A 83 -2.70 0.27 12.33
C GLU A 83 -2.88 1.17 11.11
N MET A 84 -4.12 1.58 10.87
CA MET A 84 -4.48 2.53 9.83
C MET A 84 -5.16 3.73 10.47
N ASN A 85 -4.82 4.93 10.01
CA ASN A 85 -5.43 6.18 10.43
C ASN A 85 -6.06 6.87 9.21
N VAL A 86 -7.35 7.15 9.29
CA VAL A 86 -8.10 7.89 8.28
C VAL A 86 -8.92 8.99 8.95
N LYS A 87 -9.23 10.04 8.21
CA LYS A 87 -10.09 11.13 8.69
C LYS A 87 -11.46 11.05 8.07
N THR A 88 -12.49 11.44 8.84
CA THR A 88 -13.84 11.54 8.32
C THR A 88 -14.00 12.77 7.41
N SER A 89 -14.82 12.61 6.37
CA SER A 89 -15.27 13.68 5.50
C SER A 89 -16.25 14.63 6.22
N ARG A 90 -16.74 15.65 5.51
CA ARG A 90 -17.78 16.54 6.01
C ARG A 90 -19.08 15.83 6.39
N ASP A 91 -19.35 14.71 5.71
CA ASP A 91 -20.53 13.89 5.98
C ASP A 91 -20.29 12.87 7.12
N GLY A 92 -19.15 12.98 7.81
CA GLY A 92 -18.79 12.06 8.89
C GLY A 92 -18.38 10.66 8.42
N ILE A 93 -18.02 10.49 7.15
CA ILE A 93 -17.70 9.19 6.55
C ILE A 93 -16.19 9.03 6.40
N ALA A 94 -15.67 7.89 6.82
CA ALA A 94 -14.31 7.48 6.58
C ALA A 94 -14.29 6.14 5.82
N HIS A 95 -13.42 6.03 4.83
CA HIS A 95 -13.21 4.80 4.07
C HIS A 95 -11.87 4.20 4.42
N VAL A 96 -11.87 2.96 4.90
CA VAL A 96 -10.65 2.21 5.22
C VAL A 96 -10.42 1.16 4.14
N PRO A 97 -9.44 1.35 3.26
CA PRO A 97 -9.12 0.38 2.22
C PRO A 97 -8.32 -0.79 2.80
N ASN A 98 -8.44 -1.95 2.16
CA ASN A 98 -7.63 -3.14 2.46
C ASN A 98 -7.64 -3.58 3.94
N ALA A 99 -8.79 -3.47 4.59
CA ALA A 99 -8.95 -3.96 5.94
C ALA A 99 -8.94 -5.50 5.94
N PRO A 100 -8.05 -6.17 6.69
CA PRO A 100 -8.11 -7.61 6.83
C PRO A 100 -9.40 -8.03 7.52
N MET A 101 -9.96 -9.16 7.09
CA MET A 101 -11.13 -9.75 7.73
C MET A 101 -10.79 -10.25 9.14
N GLY A 102 -11.76 -10.28 10.01
CA GLY A 102 -11.60 -10.74 11.38
C GLY A 102 -11.76 -9.64 12.42
N ARG A 103 -11.13 -9.81 13.56
CA ARG A 103 -11.31 -8.92 14.71
C ARG A 103 -10.50 -7.64 14.58
N ILE A 104 -11.17 -6.51 14.64
CA ILE A 104 -10.59 -5.18 14.53
C ILE A 104 -10.94 -4.31 15.74
N LEU A 105 -10.03 -3.43 16.12
CA LEU A 105 -10.30 -2.36 17.07
C LEU A 105 -10.52 -1.06 16.30
N VAL A 106 -11.71 -0.49 16.41
CA VAL A 106 -12.02 0.83 15.88
C VAL A 106 -11.99 1.84 17.00
N GLN A 107 -11.12 2.84 16.89
CA GLN A 107 -11.01 3.95 17.82
C GLN A 107 -11.24 5.25 17.07
N VAL A 108 -12.14 6.08 17.57
CA VAL A 108 -12.46 7.38 16.97
C VAL A 108 -12.17 8.49 17.97
N VAL A 109 -11.40 9.48 17.53
CA VAL A 109 -11.04 10.66 18.31
C VAL A 109 -11.43 11.89 17.53
N ALA A 110 -12.27 12.74 18.11
CA ALA A 110 -12.68 14.01 17.54
C ALA A 110 -12.67 15.11 18.62
N GLU A 111 -12.34 16.32 18.21
CA GLU A 111 -12.29 17.46 19.11
C GLU A 111 -13.69 17.79 19.68
N GLY A 112 -13.77 17.96 21.00
CA GLY A 112 -15.04 18.22 21.69
C GLY A 112 -15.94 17.00 21.89
N TRP A 113 -15.44 15.80 21.57
CA TRP A 113 -16.16 14.53 21.73
C TRP A 113 -15.40 13.56 22.61
N LYS A 114 -16.14 12.68 23.29
CA LYS A 114 -15.57 11.58 24.04
C LYS A 114 -14.99 10.56 23.07
N THR A 115 -13.76 10.10 23.33
CA THR A 115 -13.12 9.05 22.52
C THR A 115 -13.97 7.77 22.53
N TYR A 116 -14.23 7.26 21.34
CA TYR A 116 -14.87 5.98 21.14
C TYR A 116 -13.82 4.90 20.90
N GLY A 117 -14.01 3.72 21.43
CA GLY A 117 -13.13 2.56 21.19
C GLY A 117 -13.89 1.27 21.41
N ARG A 118 -13.97 0.42 20.37
CA ARG A 118 -14.66 -0.86 20.46
C ARG A 118 -14.00 -1.90 19.53
N TRP A 119 -13.98 -3.13 20.02
CA TRP A 119 -13.66 -4.30 19.22
C TRP A 119 -14.87 -4.72 18.40
N LEU A 120 -14.67 -5.01 17.14
CA LEU A 120 -15.69 -5.42 16.18
C LEU A 120 -15.16 -6.59 15.35
N ASP A 121 -16.04 -7.45 14.91
CA ASP A 121 -15.72 -8.53 14.00
C ASP A 121 -16.12 -8.13 12.56
N LEU A 122 -15.14 -8.10 11.67
CA LEU A 122 -15.34 -7.78 10.27
C LEU A 122 -15.64 -9.07 9.50
N THR A 123 -16.91 -9.24 9.14
CA THR A 123 -17.41 -10.43 8.45
C THR A 123 -17.72 -10.17 6.98
N ASP A 124 -17.91 -8.92 6.61
CA ASP A 124 -18.22 -8.50 5.24
C ASP A 124 -17.12 -7.56 4.71
N PRO A 125 -16.58 -7.80 3.50
CA PRO A 125 -15.56 -6.95 2.90
C PRO A 125 -16.02 -5.51 2.61
N LYS A 126 -17.32 -5.24 2.58
CA LYS A 126 -17.92 -3.92 2.37
C LYS A 126 -18.77 -3.46 3.55
N GLN A 127 -18.47 -3.92 4.73
CA GLN A 127 -19.23 -3.62 5.94
C GLN A 127 -19.24 -2.12 6.26
N THR A 128 -20.43 -1.60 6.65
CA THR A 128 -20.57 -0.25 7.18
C THR A 128 -20.67 -0.31 8.71
N ILE A 129 -19.77 0.41 9.38
CA ILE A 129 -19.70 0.50 10.83
C ILE A 129 -20.22 1.87 11.25
N LYS A 130 -21.27 1.88 12.06
CA LYS A 130 -21.84 3.12 12.60
C LYS A 130 -21.26 3.39 13.98
N VAL A 131 -20.67 4.56 14.16
CA VAL A 131 -20.08 5.04 15.40
C VAL A 131 -20.84 6.26 15.87
N HIS A 132 -21.28 6.23 17.11
CA HIS A 132 -21.94 7.38 17.74
C HIS A 132 -21.05 7.93 18.85
N LEU A 133 -20.73 9.23 18.77
CA LEU A 133 -19.91 9.93 19.75
C LEU A 133 -20.78 10.70 20.74
N GLU A 134 -20.43 10.60 21.99
CA GLU A 134 -21.03 11.36 23.08
C GLU A 134 -20.21 12.59 23.40
N ARG A 135 -20.84 13.64 23.90
CA ARG A 135 -20.11 14.78 24.45
C ARG A 135 -19.56 14.43 25.83
N PRO A 136 -18.35 14.90 26.17
CA PRO A 136 -17.84 14.72 27.52
C PRO A 136 -18.75 15.45 28.53
N PRO A 137 -18.88 14.92 29.74
CA PRO A 137 -19.63 15.57 30.80
C PRO A 137 -19.01 16.96 31.08
N LYS A 138 -19.85 17.95 31.29
CA LYS A 138 -19.39 19.27 31.72
C LYS A 138 -19.04 19.18 33.21
N TRP A 139 -17.77 19.35 33.52
CA TRP A 139 -17.32 19.55 34.90
C TRP A 139 -17.43 21.04 35.24
N TYR A 140 -18.31 21.36 36.14
CA TYR A 140 -18.43 22.72 36.68
C TYR A 140 -17.65 22.82 37.98
#